data_692b207387f77eeaf04366382d99a4d1
#
_entry.id   692b207387f77eeaf04366382d99a4d1
#
_cell.length_a   1.000
_cell.length_b   1.000
_cell.length_c   1.000
_cell.angle_alpha   90.00
_cell.angle_beta   90.00
_cell.angle_gamma   90.00
#
_symmetry.space_group_name_H-M   'P 1'
#
loop_
_entity.id
_entity.type
_entity.pdbx_description
1 polymer ?
#
loop_
_entity_poly.entity_id
_entity_poly.type
_entity_poly.pdbx_seq_one_letter_code
_entity_poly.pdbx_strand_id
1 'polypeptide(L)'
;ASYRAALEEMGFTVTDEYYAASCNGGHYTRFLRPLMGGDPCDADVERVHDRKKELYSDFLDMVRPNTALMEILRTMQGAGHDLACVTTGSKQNATEVLEHFGVRELFGLIVTGEDVEKQKPDPEGYCRAMEHFRVTPADTMIFEDSGIGLTAAKASGARVFRVEQF
;
A
#
# COMPACT_ATOMS: atom_id res chain seq x y z
N ALA A 1 -2.71 -10.85 -7.89
CA ALA A 1 -2.22 -12.24 -7.92
C ALA A 1 -2.45 -12.90 -6.55
N SER A 2 -1.81 -12.50 -5.45
CA SER A 2 -1.84 -13.18 -4.14
C SER A 2 -3.23 -13.36 -3.51
N TYR A 3 -4.13 -12.36 -3.55
CA TYR A 3 -5.51 -12.56 -3.08
C TYR A 3 -6.27 -13.59 -3.92
N ARG A 4 -6.05 -13.60 -5.24
CA ARG A 4 -6.66 -14.60 -6.11
C ARG A 4 -6.21 -15.99 -5.71
N ALA A 5 -4.92 -16.22 -5.58
CA ALA A 5 -4.36 -17.49 -5.16
C ALA A 5 -4.91 -17.94 -3.80
N ALA A 6 -4.95 -17.05 -2.80
CA ALA A 6 -5.50 -17.36 -1.49
C ALA A 6 -7.00 -17.74 -1.53
N LEU A 7 -7.80 -17.07 -2.35
CA LEU A 7 -9.21 -17.38 -2.54
C LEU A 7 -9.41 -18.71 -3.27
N GLU A 8 -8.64 -18.98 -4.32
CA GLU A 8 -8.68 -20.23 -5.09
C GLU A 8 -8.30 -21.45 -4.23
N GLU A 9 -7.26 -21.33 -3.37
CA GLU A 9 -6.91 -22.37 -2.40
C GLU A 9 -8.05 -22.69 -1.43
N MET A 10 -8.92 -21.73 -1.14
CA MET A 10 -10.10 -21.88 -0.27
C MET A 10 -11.38 -22.21 -1.04
N GLY A 11 -11.27 -22.49 -2.34
CA GLY A 11 -12.41 -22.90 -3.20
C GLY A 11 -13.28 -21.77 -3.71
N PHE A 12 -12.84 -20.50 -3.62
CA PHE A 12 -13.56 -19.34 -4.17
C PHE A 12 -13.02 -18.97 -5.54
N THR A 13 -13.92 -18.63 -6.46
CA THR A 13 -13.55 -18.19 -7.81
C THR A 13 -13.77 -16.68 -7.95
N VAL A 14 -12.76 -15.97 -8.44
CA VAL A 14 -12.79 -14.51 -8.62
C VAL A 14 -12.64 -14.17 -10.09
N THR A 15 -13.60 -13.44 -10.66
CA THR A 15 -13.47 -12.92 -12.03
C THR A 15 -12.53 -11.72 -12.09
N ASP A 16 -11.88 -11.53 -13.24
CA ASP A 16 -10.98 -10.39 -13.47
C ASP A 16 -11.69 -9.05 -13.33
N GLU A 17 -12.92 -8.97 -13.81
CA GLU A 17 -13.74 -7.76 -13.77
C GLU A 17 -14.06 -7.34 -12.33
N TYR A 18 -14.46 -8.29 -11.47
CA TYR A 18 -14.74 -7.97 -10.08
C TYR A 18 -13.48 -7.59 -9.33
N TYR A 19 -12.38 -8.31 -9.58
CA TYR A 19 -11.10 -8.02 -8.93
C TYR A 19 -10.63 -6.60 -9.26
N ALA A 20 -10.68 -6.21 -10.52
CA ALA A 20 -10.29 -4.87 -10.97
C ALA A 20 -11.19 -3.77 -10.37
N ALA A 21 -12.50 -4.02 -10.28
CA ALA A 21 -13.46 -3.04 -9.80
C ALA A 21 -13.43 -2.85 -8.27
N SER A 22 -13.14 -3.92 -7.51
CA SER A 22 -13.41 -3.94 -6.07
C SER A 22 -12.16 -3.99 -5.19
N CYS A 23 -11.04 -4.52 -5.71
CA CYS A 23 -9.86 -4.81 -4.88
C CYS A 23 -8.80 -3.72 -4.91
N ASN A 24 -8.88 -2.74 -5.81
CA ASN A 24 -7.88 -1.70 -5.93
C ASN A 24 -8.09 -0.60 -4.88
N GLY A 25 -7.18 -0.58 -3.88
CA GLY A 25 -7.08 0.48 -2.88
C GLY A 25 -8.08 0.37 -1.71
N GLY A 26 -8.98 -0.62 -1.70
CA GLY A 26 -9.94 -0.85 -0.61
C GLY A 26 -9.35 -1.70 0.51
N HIS A 27 -9.86 -1.50 1.74
CA HIS A 27 -9.56 -2.42 2.84
C HIS A 27 -10.17 -3.80 2.58
N TYR A 28 -9.42 -4.88 2.86
CA TYR A 28 -9.80 -6.25 2.53
C TYR A 28 -11.16 -6.69 3.10
N THR A 29 -11.54 -6.20 4.26
CA THR A 29 -12.85 -6.51 4.87
C THR A 29 -14.05 -6.06 4.01
N ARG A 30 -13.85 -5.04 3.15
CA ARG A 30 -14.90 -4.54 2.27
C ARG A 30 -15.10 -5.36 1.02
N PHE A 31 -14.00 -5.87 0.43
CA PHE A 31 -14.08 -6.58 -0.85
C PHE A 31 -14.04 -8.10 -0.72
N LEU A 32 -13.47 -8.67 0.36
CA LEU A 32 -13.41 -10.12 0.51
C LEU A 32 -14.79 -10.75 0.78
N ARG A 33 -15.61 -10.14 1.68
CA ARG A 33 -16.94 -10.69 2.00
C ARG A 33 -17.82 -10.91 0.76
N PRO A 34 -18.02 -9.91 -0.11
CA PRO A 34 -18.78 -10.12 -1.35
C PRO A 34 -18.17 -11.17 -2.29
N LEU A 35 -16.82 -11.30 -2.30
CA LEU A 35 -16.12 -12.29 -3.12
C LEU A 35 -16.33 -13.72 -2.65
N MET A 36 -16.36 -13.92 -1.34
CA MET A 36 -16.51 -15.26 -0.75
C MET A 36 -17.94 -15.77 -0.88
N GLY A 37 -18.91 -14.88 -1.10
CA GLY A 37 -20.33 -15.24 -1.20
C GLY A 37 -20.90 -15.75 0.12
N GLY A 38 -22.23 -15.92 0.20
CA GLY A 38 -22.88 -16.33 1.44
C GLY A 38 -22.76 -15.27 2.54
N ASP A 39 -22.54 -15.71 3.77
CA ASP A 39 -22.30 -14.83 4.93
C ASP A 39 -21.02 -15.30 5.68
N PRO A 40 -19.81 -15.04 5.12
CA PRO A 40 -18.57 -15.48 5.74
C PRO A 40 -18.35 -14.77 7.08
N CYS A 41 -17.95 -15.54 8.09
CA CYS A 41 -17.61 -14.96 9.38
C CYS A 41 -16.28 -14.18 9.31
N ASP A 42 -16.00 -13.35 10.32
CA ASP A 42 -14.75 -12.57 10.39
C ASP A 42 -13.53 -13.47 10.31
N ALA A 43 -13.53 -14.63 10.95
CA ALA A 43 -12.42 -15.58 10.94
C ALA A 43 -12.13 -16.14 9.53
N ASP A 44 -13.15 -16.28 8.66
CA ASP A 44 -12.95 -16.73 7.28
C ASP A 44 -12.28 -15.63 6.46
N VAL A 45 -12.70 -14.37 6.64
CA VAL A 45 -12.12 -13.20 5.98
C VAL A 45 -10.66 -13.00 6.39
N GLU A 46 -10.36 -13.10 7.67
CA GLU A 46 -8.99 -13.01 8.21
C GLU A 46 -8.10 -14.12 7.67
N ARG A 47 -8.58 -15.36 7.60
CA ARG A 47 -7.83 -16.50 7.06
C ARG A 47 -7.41 -16.27 5.60
N VAL A 48 -8.31 -15.74 4.75
CA VAL A 48 -7.97 -15.37 3.37
C VAL A 48 -6.93 -14.26 3.35
N HIS A 49 -7.08 -13.26 4.22
CA HIS A 49 -6.14 -12.14 4.29
C HIS A 49 -4.75 -12.58 4.76
N ASP A 50 -4.67 -13.43 5.78
CA ASP A 50 -3.39 -13.95 6.28
C ASP A 50 -2.72 -14.84 5.24
N ARG A 51 -3.49 -15.72 4.58
CA ARG A 51 -2.95 -16.56 3.51
C ARG A 51 -2.43 -15.72 2.34
N LYS A 52 -3.11 -14.63 1.99
CA LYS A 52 -2.61 -13.65 1.00
C LYS A 52 -1.28 -13.05 1.40
N LYS A 53 -1.07 -12.72 2.69
CA LYS A 53 0.22 -12.17 3.17
C LYS A 53 1.34 -13.17 2.97
N GLU A 54 1.11 -14.45 3.33
CA GLU A 54 2.08 -15.53 3.14
C GLU A 54 2.47 -15.74 1.67
N LEU A 55 1.46 -15.71 0.77
CA LEU A 55 1.68 -15.89 -0.66
C LEU A 55 2.24 -14.64 -1.37
N TYR A 56 2.35 -13.51 -0.69
CA TYR A 56 2.65 -12.24 -1.37
C TYR A 56 4.04 -12.25 -2.01
N SER A 57 5.03 -12.81 -1.33
CA SER A 57 6.41 -12.90 -1.82
C SER A 57 6.55 -13.71 -3.10
N ASP A 58 5.72 -14.72 -3.31
CA ASP A 58 5.74 -15.57 -4.51
C ASP A 58 5.36 -14.81 -5.80
N PHE A 59 4.77 -13.62 -5.64
CA PHE A 59 4.31 -12.80 -6.76
C PHE A 59 5.11 -11.50 -6.97
N LEU A 60 6.21 -11.31 -6.25
CA LEU A 60 7.01 -10.08 -6.35
C LEU A 60 7.61 -9.90 -7.75
N ASP A 61 8.00 -10.97 -8.43
CA ASP A 61 8.51 -10.93 -9.80
C ASP A 61 7.49 -10.43 -10.83
N MET A 62 6.20 -10.43 -10.47
CA MET A 62 5.13 -9.88 -11.31
C MET A 62 4.93 -8.37 -11.10
N VAL A 63 5.53 -7.80 -10.06
CA VAL A 63 5.43 -6.36 -9.77
C VAL A 63 6.37 -5.59 -10.67
N ARG A 64 5.85 -4.57 -11.34
CA ARG A 64 6.66 -3.67 -12.17
C ARG A 64 6.98 -2.41 -11.38
N PRO A 65 8.28 -2.12 -11.13
CA PRO A 65 8.66 -0.91 -10.42
C PRO A 65 8.52 0.31 -11.32
N ASN A 66 8.11 1.43 -10.75
CA ASN A 66 8.26 2.72 -11.40
C ASN A 66 9.73 3.17 -11.32
N THR A 67 10.51 2.83 -12.35
CA THR A 67 11.96 3.10 -12.36
C THR A 67 12.27 4.59 -12.31
N ALA A 68 11.46 5.45 -12.96
CA ALA A 68 11.65 6.89 -12.93
C ALA A 68 11.46 7.45 -11.51
N LEU A 69 10.41 7.00 -10.80
CA LEU A 69 10.21 7.37 -9.40
C LEU A 69 11.36 6.89 -8.51
N MET A 70 11.85 5.67 -8.72
CA MET A 70 12.99 5.15 -7.96
C MET A 70 14.24 6.01 -8.13
N GLU A 71 14.53 6.49 -9.34
CA GLU A 71 15.66 7.41 -9.59
C GLU A 71 15.45 8.78 -8.90
N ILE A 72 14.23 9.31 -8.94
CA ILE A 72 13.88 10.53 -8.19
C ILE A 72 14.15 10.33 -6.69
N LEU A 73 13.67 9.22 -6.11
CA LEU A 73 13.86 8.92 -4.69
C LEU A 73 15.34 8.79 -4.30
N ARG A 74 16.15 8.10 -5.12
CA ARG A 74 17.61 8.01 -4.90
C ARG A 74 18.29 9.38 -4.94
N THR A 75 17.88 10.20 -5.91
CA THR A 75 18.41 11.56 -6.05
C THR A 75 18.06 12.42 -4.85
N MET A 76 16.81 12.35 -4.39
CA MET A 76 16.35 13.11 -3.22
C MET A 76 17.08 12.68 -1.94
N GLN A 77 17.19 11.36 -1.71
CA GLN A 77 17.93 10.83 -0.57
C GLN A 77 19.40 11.24 -0.61
N GLY A 78 20.05 11.16 -1.78
CA GLY A 78 21.43 11.61 -1.97
C GLY A 78 21.63 13.12 -1.76
N ALA A 79 20.57 13.92 -1.94
CA ALA A 79 20.55 15.35 -1.63
C ALA A 79 20.23 15.67 -0.15
N GLY A 80 20.07 14.65 0.69
CA GLY A 80 19.83 14.79 2.13
C GLY A 80 18.37 14.95 2.53
N HIS A 81 17.42 14.60 1.65
CA HIS A 81 16.01 14.57 2.02
C HIS A 81 15.67 13.28 2.75
N ASP A 82 14.82 13.40 3.77
CA ASP A 82 14.23 12.26 4.46
C ASP A 82 13.09 11.65 3.61
N LEU A 83 13.06 10.33 3.51
CA LEU A 83 12.04 9.61 2.76
C LEU A 83 11.21 8.71 3.68
N ALA A 84 9.88 8.74 3.49
CA ALA A 84 8.95 7.81 4.11
C ALA A 84 8.15 7.03 3.06
N CYS A 85 7.92 5.74 3.32
CA CYS A 85 6.93 4.95 2.61
C CYS A 85 5.64 4.89 3.44
N VAL A 86 4.50 5.31 2.87
CA VAL A 86 3.20 5.31 3.57
C VAL A 86 2.22 4.45 2.77
N THR A 87 1.83 3.31 3.33
CA THR A 87 0.98 2.30 2.67
C THR A 87 -0.14 1.80 3.55
N THR A 88 -1.23 1.30 2.95
CA THR A 88 -2.29 0.55 3.66
C THR A 88 -1.97 -0.94 3.80
N GLY A 89 -0.88 -1.41 3.18
CA GLY A 89 -0.42 -2.79 3.28
C GLY A 89 0.14 -3.13 4.66
N SER A 90 0.40 -4.43 4.89
CA SER A 90 1.09 -4.89 6.09
C SER A 90 2.57 -4.48 6.06
N LYS A 91 3.17 -4.40 7.25
CA LYS A 91 4.59 -4.06 7.39
C LYS A 91 5.49 -5.10 6.71
N GLN A 92 5.15 -6.37 6.86
CA GLN A 92 5.87 -7.46 6.21
C GLN A 92 5.89 -7.27 4.69
N ASN A 93 4.71 -7.16 4.04
CA ASN A 93 4.65 -7.05 2.59
C ASN A 93 5.28 -5.76 2.05
N ALA A 94 5.13 -4.64 2.77
CA ALA A 94 5.80 -3.39 2.39
C ALA A 94 7.32 -3.55 2.41
N THR A 95 7.86 -4.16 3.46
CA THR A 95 9.30 -4.41 3.59
C THR A 95 9.81 -5.34 2.48
N GLU A 96 9.14 -6.47 2.25
CA GLU A 96 9.49 -7.43 1.20
C GLU A 96 9.57 -6.78 -0.19
N VAL A 97 8.58 -5.93 -0.54
CA VAL A 97 8.59 -5.19 -1.82
C VAL A 97 9.79 -4.25 -1.92
N LEU A 98 10.06 -3.47 -0.87
CA LEU A 98 11.14 -2.50 -0.88
C LEU A 98 12.52 -3.19 -0.92
N GLU A 99 12.68 -4.33 -0.24
CA GLU A 99 13.89 -5.16 -0.27
C GLU A 99 14.08 -5.81 -1.64
N HIS A 100 13.02 -6.39 -2.22
CA HIS A 100 13.06 -7.03 -3.54
C HIS A 100 13.58 -6.06 -4.62
N PHE A 101 13.17 -4.79 -4.56
CA PHE A 101 13.65 -3.75 -5.49
C PHE A 101 14.91 -3.03 -5.04
N GLY A 102 15.53 -3.42 -3.93
CA GLY A 102 16.76 -2.82 -3.43
C GLY A 102 16.64 -1.33 -3.11
N VAL A 103 15.48 -0.92 -2.58
CA VAL A 103 15.20 0.49 -2.21
C VAL A 103 14.81 0.67 -0.75
N ARG A 104 14.79 -0.40 0.05
CA ARG A 104 14.42 -0.34 1.48
C ARG A 104 15.24 0.70 2.24
N GLU A 105 16.55 0.75 1.98
CA GLU A 105 17.50 1.60 2.68
C GLU A 105 17.35 3.11 2.33
N LEU A 106 16.56 3.44 1.30
CA LEU A 106 16.25 4.83 0.99
C LEU A 106 15.28 5.45 2.02
N PHE A 107 14.48 4.61 2.68
CA PHE A 107 13.40 5.06 3.55
C PHE A 107 13.81 5.01 5.02
N GLY A 108 13.89 6.17 5.65
CA GLY A 108 14.09 6.30 7.10
C GLY A 108 12.85 5.90 7.90
N LEU A 109 11.66 5.89 7.27
CA LEU A 109 10.41 5.51 7.91
C LEU A 109 9.52 4.72 6.95
N ILE A 110 8.86 3.67 7.47
CA ILE A 110 7.75 2.98 6.81
C ILE A 110 6.54 3.06 7.74
N VAL A 111 5.47 3.70 7.26
CA VAL A 111 4.15 3.75 7.93
C VAL A 111 3.20 2.85 7.17
N THR A 112 2.63 1.90 7.85
CA THR A 112 1.76 0.86 7.29
C THR A 112 0.33 0.98 7.83
N GLY A 113 -0.59 0.17 7.31
CA GLY A 113 -1.95 0.08 7.86
C GLY A 113 -2.01 -0.40 9.31
N GLU A 114 -0.93 -1.01 9.80
CA GLU A 114 -0.81 -1.50 11.19
C GLU A 114 -0.36 -0.39 12.16
N ASP A 115 0.19 0.69 11.63
CA ASP A 115 0.74 1.81 12.41
C ASP A 115 -0.26 2.96 12.62
N VAL A 116 -1.47 2.88 12.06
CA VAL A 116 -2.48 3.96 12.08
C VAL A 116 -3.82 3.45 12.59
N GLU A 117 -4.57 4.34 13.24
CA GLU A 117 -5.96 4.05 13.63
C GLU A 117 -6.92 4.21 12.44
N LYS A 118 -6.64 5.21 11.60
CA LYS A 118 -7.45 5.53 10.42
C LYS A 118 -6.59 5.40 9.17
N GLN A 119 -6.95 4.43 8.35
CA GLN A 119 -6.27 4.22 7.07
C GLN A 119 -6.75 5.22 6.00
N LYS A 120 -6.00 5.31 4.88
CA LYS A 120 -6.41 6.08 3.70
C LYS A 120 -7.89 5.77 3.35
N PRO A 121 -8.76 6.77 3.14
CA PRO A 121 -8.45 8.16 2.74
C PRO A 121 -8.19 9.16 3.88
N ASP A 122 -8.09 8.73 5.14
CA ASP A 122 -7.66 9.60 6.23
C ASP A 122 -6.18 9.96 6.08
N PRO A 123 -5.76 11.21 6.36
CA PRO A 123 -4.38 11.65 6.22
C PRO A 123 -3.42 11.15 7.32
N GLU A 124 -3.89 10.42 8.32
CA GLU A 124 -3.13 10.06 9.52
C GLU A 124 -1.73 9.50 9.20
N GLY A 125 -1.61 8.58 8.23
CA GLY A 125 -0.31 8.00 7.88
C GLY A 125 0.70 9.03 7.38
N TYR A 126 0.27 10.01 6.60
CA TYR A 126 1.13 11.11 6.14
C TYR A 126 1.45 12.08 7.27
N CYS A 127 0.48 12.38 8.14
CA CYS A 127 0.71 13.23 9.30
C CYS A 127 1.73 12.61 10.26
N ARG A 128 1.66 11.30 10.52
CA ARG A 128 2.65 10.57 11.32
C ARG A 128 4.05 10.63 10.72
N ALA A 129 4.17 10.52 9.39
CA ALA A 129 5.46 10.65 8.72
C ALA A 129 6.04 12.07 8.89
N MET A 130 5.23 13.11 8.71
CA MET A 130 5.66 14.49 8.93
C MET A 130 6.05 14.76 10.38
N GLU A 131 5.29 14.22 11.34
CA GLU A 131 5.61 14.32 12.76
C GLU A 131 6.95 13.65 13.11
N HIS A 132 7.18 12.44 12.59
CA HIS A 132 8.42 11.70 12.80
C HIS A 132 9.65 12.49 12.37
N PHE A 133 9.60 13.09 11.18
CA PHE A 133 10.70 13.91 10.65
C PHE A 133 10.68 15.37 11.13
N ARG A 134 9.66 15.76 11.92
CA ARG A 134 9.48 17.13 12.44
C ARG A 134 9.42 18.18 11.34
N VAL A 135 8.75 17.86 10.26
CA VAL A 135 8.54 18.75 9.10
C VAL A 135 7.09 19.18 8.99
N THR A 136 6.85 20.29 8.28
CA THR A 136 5.50 20.79 8.03
C THR A 136 4.95 20.28 6.68
N PRO A 137 3.63 20.37 6.45
CA PRO A 137 3.07 20.07 5.14
C PRO A 137 3.68 20.92 4.00
N ALA A 138 4.12 22.16 4.28
CA ALA A 138 4.75 23.01 3.28
C ALA A 138 6.13 22.50 2.84
N ASP A 139 6.81 21.76 3.70
CA ASP A 139 8.14 21.17 3.45
C ASP A 139 8.06 19.74 2.88
N THR A 140 6.83 19.24 2.68
CA THR A 140 6.59 17.83 2.33
C THR A 140 6.06 17.70 0.90
N MET A 141 6.59 16.72 0.18
CA MET A 141 6.08 16.26 -1.12
C MET A 141 5.60 14.82 -1.00
N ILE A 142 4.42 14.53 -1.54
CA ILE A 142 3.84 13.19 -1.58
C ILE A 142 3.67 12.76 -3.03
N PHE A 143 4.20 11.59 -3.36
CA PHE A 143 3.98 10.90 -4.62
C PHE A 143 2.95 9.81 -4.40
N GLU A 144 1.82 9.85 -5.12
CA GLU A 144 0.69 8.94 -4.89
C GLU A 144 -0.03 8.61 -6.19
N ASP A 145 -0.46 7.37 -6.35
CA ASP A 145 -1.08 6.83 -7.55
C ASP A 145 -2.56 6.45 -7.36
N SER A 146 -2.96 6.10 -6.14
CA SER A 146 -4.32 5.62 -5.86
C SER A 146 -5.30 6.75 -5.54
N GLY A 147 -6.57 6.59 -5.92
CA GLY A 147 -7.61 7.59 -5.65
C GLY A 147 -7.80 7.88 -4.16
N ILE A 148 -7.78 6.83 -3.31
CA ILE A 148 -7.90 6.99 -1.85
C ILE A 148 -6.65 7.64 -1.25
N GLY A 149 -5.46 7.30 -1.76
CA GLY A 149 -4.20 7.88 -1.34
C GLY A 149 -4.10 9.34 -1.73
N LEU A 150 -4.53 9.72 -2.94
CA LEU A 150 -4.61 11.12 -3.37
C LEU A 150 -5.55 11.95 -2.49
N THR A 151 -6.66 11.36 -2.03
CA THR A 151 -7.57 12.01 -1.08
C THR A 151 -6.89 12.25 0.26
N ALA A 152 -6.23 11.24 0.81
CA ALA A 152 -5.48 11.34 2.05
C ALA A 152 -4.31 12.34 1.96
N ALA A 153 -3.55 12.28 0.85
CA ALA A 153 -2.43 13.17 0.61
C ALA A 153 -2.87 14.65 0.54
N LYS A 154 -3.96 14.95 -0.16
CA LYS A 154 -4.52 16.30 -0.20
C LYS A 154 -5.01 16.78 1.17
N ALA A 155 -5.65 15.88 1.94
CA ALA A 155 -6.14 16.19 3.28
C ALA A 155 -5.01 16.46 4.28
N SER A 156 -3.79 15.93 4.05
CA SER A 156 -2.61 16.21 4.88
C SER A 156 -2.06 17.64 4.73
N GLY A 157 -2.46 18.36 3.67
CA GLY A 157 -1.97 19.71 3.36
C GLY A 157 -0.62 19.76 2.65
N ALA A 158 0.04 18.62 2.41
CA ALA A 158 1.32 18.55 1.70
C ALA A 158 1.15 18.78 0.18
N ARG A 159 2.28 19.00 -0.51
CA ARG A 159 2.28 19.05 -1.98
C ARG A 159 2.14 17.65 -2.53
N VAL A 160 1.19 17.43 -3.47
CA VAL A 160 0.88 16.12 -4.01
C VAL A 160 1.24 16.06 -5.49
N PHE A 161 2.01 15.05 -5.84
CA PHE A 161 2.33 14.67 -7.20
C PHE A 161 1.64 13.34 -7.51
N ARG A 162 0.71 13.37 -8.47
CA ARG A 162 0.10 12.15 -8.94
C ARG A 162 1.10 11.37 -9.80
N VAL A 163 1.31 10.12 -9.45
CA VAL A 163 2.12 9.16 -10.21
C VAL A 163 1.17 8.25 -10.96
N GLU A 164 1.43 7.95 -12.21
CA GLU A 164 0.65 6.98 -12.95
C GLU A 164 1.21 5.57 -12.73
N GLN A 165 0.31 4.61 -12.55
CA GLN A 165 0.66 3.19 -12.60
C GLN A 165 0.86 2.80 -14.06
N PHE A 166 1.88 1.99 -14.34
CA PHE A 166 2.19 1.49 -15.68
C PHE A 166 1.52 0.13 -15.93
#